data_1088366a10b21a71612711bf61929e6d
#
_entry.id   1088366a10b21a71612711bf61929e6d
#
_cell.length_a   1.000
_cell.length_b   1.000
_cell.length_c   1.000
_cell.angle_alpha   90.00
_cell.angle_beta   90.00
_cell.angle_gamma   90.00
#
_symmetry.space_group_name_H-M   'P 1'
#
loop_
_entity.id
_entity.type
_entity.pdbx_description
1 polymer ?
#
loop_
_entity_poly.entity_id
_entity_poly.type
_entity_poly.pdbx_seq_one_letter_code
_entity_poly.pdbx_strand_id
1 'polypeptide(L)'
;ASAAVDARRSVEKLTAAQGSNESALFTHFGMGKIQNQYLAQAVRLMEERCKENLTIKEVADEIGISASYLHRLFRERAEYSFGEYLTLCRMRRAAKDLGEGRLRIYEIAEHCGYRNTRYFSSVFRRVMGMTPTEYREGVAAIGSEERRDSSS
;
A
#
# COMPACT_ATOMS: atom_id res chain seq x y z
N ALA A 1 0.64 -18.55 -3.49
CA ALA A 1 0.33 -18.53 -2.05
C ALA A 1 1.37 -17.75 -1.25
N SER A 2 2.68 -17.92 -1.55
CA SER A 2 3.74 -17.22 -0.82
C SER A 2 3.77 -15.71 -1.09
N ALA A 3 3.50 -15.28 -2.32
CA ALA A 3 3.49 -13.86 -2.69
C ALA A 3 2.39 -13.07 -1.96
N ALA A 4 1.21 -13.66 -1.79
CA ALA A 4 0.10 -13.01 -1.09
C ALA A 4 0.40 -12.87 0.41
N VAL A 5 1.04 -13.86 1.02
CA VAL A 5 1.43 -13.82 2.43
C VAL A 5 2.50 -12.75 2.66
N ASP A 6 3.48 -12.66 1.76
CA ASP A 6 4.55 -11.65 1.85
C ASP A 6 3.99 -10.25 1.67
N ALA A 7 3.07 -10.05 0.73
CA ALA A 7 2.40 -8.77 0.52
C ALA A 7 1.59 -8.35 1.76
N ARG A 8 0.88 -9.29 2.38
CA ARG A 8 0.14 -9.05 3.62
C ARG A 8 1.06 -8.57 4.73
N ARG A 9 2.17 -9.26 4.97
CA ARG A 9 3.16 -8.87 5.98
C ARG A 9 3.70 -7.47 5.73
N SER A 10 3.96 -7.16 4.46
CA SER A 10 4.47 -5.85 4.07
C SER A 10 3.47 -4.75 4.43
N VAL A 11 2.19 -4.94 4.11
CA VAL A 11 1.15 -3.97 4.40
C VAL A 11 0.93 -3.85 5.92
N GLU A 12 0.92 -4.95 6.67
CA GLU A 12 0.76 -4.94 8.12
C GLU A 12 1.88 -4.15 8.80
N LYS A 13 3.11 -4.35 8.38
CA LYS A 13 4.26 -3.61 8.92
C LYS A 13 4.19 -2.11 8.58
N LEU A 14 3.76 -1.78 7.38
CA LEU A 14 3.57 -0.39 6.97
C LEU A 14 2.49 0.30 7.81
N THR A 15 1.41 -0.43 8.10
CA THR A 15 0.31 0.08 8.91
C THR A 15 0.76 0.29 10.36
N ALA A 16 1.55 -0.64 10.90
CA ALA A 16 2.10 -0.54 12.25
C ALA A 16 3.13 0.59 12.40
N ALA A 17 3.82 0.92 11.32
CA ALA A 17 4.83 1.98 11.28
C ALA A 17 4.24 3.37 10.99
N GLN A 18 2.97 3.59 11.28
CA GLN A 18 2.32 4.89 11.10
C GLN A 18 3.05 5.98 11.88
N GLY A 19 3.50 7.00 11.16
CA GLY A 19 4.27 8.10 11.72
C GLY A 19 5.73 8.12 11.31
N SER A 20 6.25 7.04 10.76
CA SER A 20 7.56 7.09 10.15
C SER A 20 7.43 7.56 8.71
N ASN A 21 8.38 8.37 8.30
CA ASN A 21 8.42 9.05 7.02
C ASN A 21 8.57 8.10 5.83
N GLU A 22 8.68 8.65 4.64
CA GLU A 22 8.84 7.94 3.37
C GLU A 22 9.93 6.87 3.39
N SER A 23 10.98 7.04 4.17
CA SER A 23 12.10 6.10 4.21
C SER A 23 11.72 4.72 4.75
N ALA A 24 10.71 4.63 5.63
CA ALA A 24 10.24 3.35 6.16
C ALA A 24 9.62 2.46 5.08
N LEU A 25 8.86 3.07 4.16
CA LEU A 25 8.26 2.36 3.05
C LEU A 25 9.33 1.79 2.12
N PHE A 26 10.32 2.59 1.77
CA PHE A 26 11.44 2.17 0.93
C PHE A 26 12.19 0.99 1.55
N THR A 27 12.53 1.10 2.82
CA THR A 27 13.26 0.05 3.54
C THR A 27 12.48 -1.25 3.55
N HIS A 28 11.17 -1.15 3.78
CA HIS A 28 10.32 -2.32 3.91
C HIS A 28 10.18 -3.09 2.60
N PHE A 29 10.11 -2.41 1.48
CA PHE A 29 10.00 -3.05 0.15
C PHE A 29 11.35 -3.44 -0.45
N GLY A 30 12.42 -3.48 0.34
CA GLY A 30 13.75 -3.80 -0.17
C GLY A 30 14.38 -2.66 -0.96
N MET A 31 13.81 -1.48 -0.87
CA MET A 31 14.26 -0.29 -1.58
C MET A 31 14.99 0.70 -0.67
N GLY A 32 15.33 0.28 0.55
CA GLY A 32 15.93 1.17 1.57
C GLY A 32 17.27 1.77 1.19
N LYS A 33 18.00 1.12 0.31
CA LYS A 33 19.23 1.64 -0.25
C LYS A 33 19.09 1.81 -1.74
N ILE A 34 18.07 2.55 -2.15
CA ILE A 34 17.87 2.85 -3.56
C ILE A 34 18.98 3.80 -3.99
N GLN A 35 19.95 3.23 -4.70
CA GLN A 35 21.00 4.02 -5.33
C GLN A 35 20.53 4.59 -6.66
N ASN A 36 19.33 4.22 -7.09
CA ASN A 36 18.75 4.71 -8.33
C ASN A 36 17.69 5.77 -8.04
N GLN A 37 18.01 7.01 -8.37
CA GLN A 37 17.12 8.15 -8.13
C GLN A 37 15.82 8.08 -8.91
N TYR A 38 15.82 7.44 -10.07
CA TYR A 38 14.61 7.33 -10.90
C TYR A 38 13.60 6.38 -10.28
N LEU A 39 14.07 5.26 -9.74
CA LEU A 39 13.17 4.33 -9.05
C LEU A 39 12.58 4.98 -7.79
N ALA A 40 13.39 5.73 -7.05
CA ALA A 40 12.92 6.46 -5.87
C ALA A 40 11.85 7.49 -6.24
N GLN A 41 12.06 8.24 -7.32
CA GLN A 41 11.08 9.20 -7.81
C GLN A 41 9.78 8.53 -8.26
N ALA A 42 9.89 7.39 -8.96
CA ALA A 42 8.73 6.63 -9.41
C ALA A 42 7.90 6.14 -8.22
N VAL A 43 8.55 5.57 -7.22
CA VAL A 43 7.87 5.07 -6.01
C VAL A 43 7.16 6.20 -5.27
N ARG A 44 7.81 7.34 -5.12
CA ARG A 44 7.20 8.51 -4.48
C ARG A 44 5.95 8.97 -5.22
N LEU A 45 6.04 9.05 -6.55
CA LEU A 45 4.91 9.44 -7.39
C LEU A 45 3.75 8.46 -7.25
N MET A 46 4.05 7.16 -7.22
CA MET A 46 3.04 6.12 -7.04
C MET A 46 2.34 6.22 -5.68
N GLU A 47 3.09 6.50 -4.62
CA GLU A 47 2.51 6.68 -3.28
C GLU A 47 1.58 7.88 -3.22
N GLU A 48 1.97 8.97 -3.84
CA GLU A 48 1.16 10.19 -3.86
C GLU A 48 -0.11 10.03 -4.71
N ARG A 49 -0.01 9.28 -5.79
CA ARG A 49 -1.08 9.17 -6.78
C ARG A 49 -1.64 7.75 -6.93
N CYS A 50 -1.56 6.94 -5.90
CA CYS A 50 -2.02 5.54 -5.96
C CYS A 50 -3.53 5.41 -6.23
N LYS A 51 -4.30 6.45 -5.98
CA LYS A 51 -5.72 6.52 -6.27
C LYS A 51 -6.02 6.52 -7.78
N GLU A 52 -5.09 7.05 -8.57
CA GLU A 52 -5.27 7.15 -10.02
C GLU A 52 -4.92 5.83 -10.71
N ASN A 53 -5.41 5.68 -11.93
CA ASN A 53 -5.05 4.54 -12.79
C ASN A 53 -3.68 4.78 -13.44
N LEU A 54 -2.65 4.83 -12.63
CA LEU A 54 -1.30 5.08 -13.13
C LEU A 54 -0.79 3.93 -13.98
N THR A 55 -0.21 4.27 -15.14
CA THR A 55 0.52 3.33 -15.96
C THR A 55 2.02 3.59 -15.78
N ILE A 56 2.82 2.57 -16.05
CA ILE A 56 4.28 2.72 -15.97
C ILE A 56 4.77 3.78 -16.97
N LYS A 57 4.09 3.89 -18.12
CA LYS A 57 4.43 4.90 -19.13
C LYS A 57 4.22 6.31 -18.60
N GLU A 58 3.09 6.57 -17.94
CA GLU A 58 2.81 7.88 -17.36
C GLU A 58 3.83 8.26 -16.31
N VAL A 59 4.18 7.32 -15.45
CA VAL A 59 5.19 7.55 -14.41
C VAL A 59 6.55 7.82 -15.04
N ALA A 60 6.95 7.00 -16.00
CA ALA A 60 8.23 7.16 -16.71
C ALA A 60 8.31 8.52 -17.41
N ASP A 61 7.24 8.90 -18.11
CA ASP A 61 7.18 10.20 -18.82
C ASP A 61 7.36 11.36 -17.83
N GLU A 62 6.73 11.27 -16.66
CA GLU A 62 6.79 12.34 -15.67
C GLU A 62 8.18 12.50 -15.04
N ILE A 63 8.90 11.41 -14.86
CA ILE A 63 10.26 11.46 -14.31
C ILE A 63 11.34 11.58 -15.39
N GLY A 64 10.96 11.57 -16.67
CA GLY A 64 11.87 11.84 -17.79
C GLY A 64 12.71 10.66 -18.23
N ILE A 65 12.20 9.43 -18.12
CA ILE A 65 12.88 8.21 -18.58
C ILE A 65 11.93 7.39 -19.46
N SER A 66 12.47 6.39 -20.15
CA SER A 66 11.64 5.50 -20.96
C SER A 66 10.90 4.48 -20.08
N ALA A 67 9.72 4.05 -20.54
CA ALA A 67 8.96 3.00 -19.86
C ALA A 67 9.76 1.70 -19.78
N SER A 68 10.49 1.35 -20.84
CA SER A 68 11.33 0.16 -20.87
C SER A 68 12.42 0.19 -19.78
N TYR A 69 13.04 1.34 -19.59
CA TYR A 69 14.05 1.51 -18.55
C TYR A 69 13.43 1.38 -17.16
N LEU A 70 12.27 2.00 -16.95
CA LEU A 70 11.57 1.90 -15.67
C LEU A 70 11.14 0.45 -15.37
N HIS A 71 10.64 -0.28 -16.38
CA HIS A 71 10.35 -1.71 -16.24
C HIS A 71 11.57 -2.49 -15.78
N ARG A 72 12.72 -2.22 -16.40
CA ARG A 72 13.97 -2.87 -16.04
C ARG A 72 14.39 -2.55 -14.60
N LEU A 73 14.23 -1.31 -14.17
CA LEU A 73 14.54 -0.90 -12.81
C LEU A 73 13.68 -1.65 -11.79
N PHE A 74 12.38 -1.76 -12.03
CA PHE A 74 11.51 -2.53 -11.15
C PHE A 74 11.92 -4.00 -11.11
N ARG A 75 12.21 -4.59 -12.27
CA ARG A 75 12.60 -5.99 -12.33
C ARG A 75 13.93 -6.28 -11.63
N GLU A 76 14.91 -5.41 -11.78
CA GLU A 76 16.26 -5.66 -11.28
C GLU A 76 16.50 -5.14 -9.86
N ARG A 77 15.80 -4.08 -9.45
CA ARG A 77 16.09 -3.36 -8.22
C ARG A 77 14.95 -3.37 -7.20
N ALA A 78 13.74 -3.72 -7.61
CA ALA A 78 12.59 -3.75 -6.74
C ALA A 78 12.15 -5.18 -6.46
N GLU A 79 11.61 -5.41 -5.28
CA GLU A 79 11.08 -6.72 -4.88
C GLU A 79 9.76 -7.05 -5.57
N TYR A 80 8.99 -6.02 -5.94
CA TYR A 80 7.67 -6.16 -6.54
C TYR A 80 7.64 -5.51 -7.92
N SER A 81 6.75 -5.99 -8.79
CA SER A 81 6.49 -5.34 -10.08
C SER A 81 5.79 -3.99 -9.84
N PHE A 82 5.73 -3.17 -10.88
CA PHE A 82 5.03 -1.89 -10.83
C PHE A 82 3.57 -2.07 -10.38
N GLY A 83 2.86 -3.02 -10.99
CA GLY A 83 1.45 -3.28 -10.65
C GLY A 83 1.25 -3.79 -9.24
N GLU A 84 2.12 -4.70 -8.79
CA GLU A 84 2.08 -5.20 -7.42
C GLU A 84 2.36 -4.08 -6.41
N TYR A 85 3.33 -3.25 -6.69
CA TYR A 85 3.67 -2.14 -5.83
C TYR A 85 2.52 -1.13 -5.72
N LEU A 86 1.87 -0.82 -6.84
CA LEU A 86 0.71 0.07 -6.85
C LEU A 86 -0.43 -0.50 -6.00
N THR A 87 -0.67 -1.80 -6.10
CA THR A 87 -1.68 -2.48 -5.27
C THR A 87 -1.34 -2.37 -3.78
N LEU A 88 -0.07 -2.56 -3.42
CA LEU A 88 0.36 -2.43 -2.03
C LEU A 88 0.17 -1.01 -1.50
N CYS A 89 0.46 0.00 -2.30
CA CYS A 89 0.21 1.40 -1.94
C CYS A 89 -1.27 1.65 -1.66
N ARG A 90 -2.15 1.10 -2.50
CA ARG A 90 -3.60 1.22 -2.33
C ARG A 90 -4.09 0.49 -1.08
N MET A 91 -3.57 -0.71 -0.81
CA MET A 91 -3.96 -1.49 0.36
C MET A 91 -3.48 -0.83 1.66
N ARG A 92 -2.29 -0.22 1.64
CA ARG A 92 -1.79 0.55 2.77
C ARG A 92 -2.74 1.72 3.10
N ARG A 93 -3.17 2.43 2.07
CA ARG A 93 -4.12 3.54 2.23
C ARG A 93 -5.46 3.06 2.78
N ALA A 94 -5.95 1.94 2.26
CA ALA A 94 -7.19 1.32 2.73
C ALA A 94 -7.10 0.92 4.20
N ALA A 95 -5.99 0.28 4.59
CA ALA A 95 -5.78 -0.12 5.97
C ALA A 95 -5.77 1.08 6.92
N LYS A 96 -5.15 2.17 6.50
CA LYS A 96 -5.15 3.41 7.27
C LYS A 96 -6.57 3.96 7.46
N ASP A 97 -7.33 4.05 6.38
CA ASP A 97 -8.71 4.54 6.44
C ASP A 97 -9.60 3.64 7.29
N LEU A 98 -9.43 2.33 7.20
CA LEU A 98 -10.15 1.38 8.04
C LEU A 98 -9.80 1.55 9.52
N GLY A 99 -8.54 1.80 9.82
CA GLY A 99 -8.08 2.04 11.19
C GLY A 99 -8.64 3.32 11.79
N GLU A 100 -8.87 4.34 10.99
CA GLU A 100 -9.46 5.61 11.43
C GLU A 100 -10.96 5.49 11.71
N GLY A 101 -11.63 4.53 11.10
CA GLY A 101 -13.04 4.20 11.37
C GLY A 101 -14.08 5.23 10.95
N ARG A 102 -13.70 6.21 10.15
CA ARG A 102 -14.59 7.32 9.75
C ARG A 102 -15.40 7.05 8.49
N LEU A 103 -14.84 6.25 7.58
CA LEU A 103 -15.40 6.04 6.26
C LEU A 103 -16.09 4.68 6.15
N ARG A 104 -17.08 4.60 5.29
CA ARG A 104 -17.72 3.34 4.94
C ARG A 104 -16.83 2.58 3.95
N ILE A 105 -17.02 1.27 3.86
CA ILE A 105 -16.19 0.42 3.01
C ILE A 105 -16.17 0.91 1.56
N TYR A 106 -17.36 1.29 1.00
CA TYR A 106 -17.41 1.77 -0.38
C TYR A 106 -16.66 3.10 -0.57
N GLU A 107 -16.67 3.96 0.45
CA GLU A 107 -15.94 5.23 0.42
C GLU A 107 -14.43 4.97 0.42
N ILE A 108 -13.98 4.01 1.23
CA ILE A 108 -12.58 3.60 1.28
C ILE A 108 -12.14 3.04 -0.06
N ALA A 109 -12.97 2.20 -0.68
CA ALA A 109 -12.68 1.65 -2.00
C ALA A 109 -12.44 2.77 -3.03
N GLU A 110 -13.31 3.76 -3.05
CA GLU A 110 -13.18 4.92 -3.94
C GLU A 110 -11.91 5.72 -3.65
N HIS A 111 -11.61 5.96 -2.38
CA HIS A 111 -10.40 6.67 -1.95
C HIS A 111 -9.12 5.95 -2.36
N CYS A 112 -9.18 4.65 -2.56
CA CYS A 112 -8.03 3.85 -2.98
C CYS A 112 -7.97 3.64 -4.49
N GLY A 113 -8.92 4.20 -5.23
CA GLY A 113 -8.94 4.13 -6.69
C GLY A 113 -9.72 2.95 -7.27
N TYR A 114 -10.55 2.30 -6.48
CA TYR A 114 -11.40 1.19 -6.93
C TYR A 114 -12.82 1.66 -7.17
N ARG A 115 -13.35 1.41 -8.36
CA ARG A 115 -14.73 1.76 -8.70
C ARG A 115 -15.74 0.72 -8.21
N ASN A 116 -15.30 -0.52 -8.04
CA ASN A 116 -16.14 -1.63 -7.62
C ASN A 116 -15.74 -2.07 -6.22
N THR A 117 -16.65 -1.89 -5.26
CA THR A 117 -16.41 -2.22 -3.86
C THR A 117 -16.17 -3.72 -3.65
N ARG A 118 -16.90 -4.57 -4.39
CA ARG A 118 -16.73 -6.01 -4.30
C ARG A 118 -15.35 -6.44 -4.78
N TYR A 119 -14.90 -5.86 -5.88
CA TYR A 119 -13.55 -6.12 -6.38
C TYR A 119 -12.49 -5.65 -5.38
N PHE A 120 -12.65 -4.45 -4.84
CA PHE A 120 -11.78 -3.93 -3.80
C PHE A 120 -11.68 -4.90 -2.62
N SER A 121 -12.83 -5.36 -2.11
CA SER A 121 -12.87 -6.29 -0.98
C SER A 121 -12.17 -7.61 -1.28
N SER A 122 -12.29 -8.11 -2.51
CA SER A 122 -11.59 -9.34 -2.91
C SER A 122 -10.08 -9.14 -2.98
N VAL A 123 -9.62 -8.01 -3.49
CA VAL A 123 -8.18 -7.67 -3.52
C VAL A 123 -7.66 -7.52 -2.11
N PHE A 124 -8.39 -6.80 -1.26
CA PHE A 124 -8.00 -6.59 0.13
C PHE A 124 -7.86 -7.93 0.86
N ARG A 125 -8.85 -8.82 0.71
CA ARG A 125 -8.80 -10.15 1.33
C ARG A 125 -7.62 -10.97 0.81
N ARG A 126 -7.34 -10.90 -0.50
CA ARG A 126 -6.23 -11.64 -1.10
C ARG A 126 -4.88 -11.15 -0.55
N VAL A 127 -4.71 -9.84 -0.40
CA VAL A 127 -3.46 -9.25 0.08
C VAL A 127 -3.33 -9.35 1.60
N MET A 128 -4.39 -9.00 2.32
CA MET A 128 -4.36 -8.90 3.78
C MET A 128 -4.77 -10.20 4.51
N GLY A 129 -5.41 -11.13 3.81
CA GLY A 129 -5.87 -12.38 4.39
C GLY A 129 -7.19 -12.30 5.15
N MET A 130 -7.83 -11.16 5.16
CA MET A 130 -9.12 -10.93 5.80
C MET A 130 -9.90 -9.86 5.04
N THR A 131 -11.21 -9.79 5.26
CA THR A 131 -12.05 -8.77 4.63
C THR A 131 -11.79 -7.40 5.25
N PRO A 132 -12.14 -6.31 4.55
CA PRO A 132 -12.05 -4.97 5.14
C PRO A 132 -12.84 -4.83 6.44
N THR A 133 -14.01 -5.44 6.53
CA THR A 133 -14.84 -5.42 7.73
C THR A 133 -14.16 -6.12 8.90
N GLU A 134 -13.62 -7.31 8.66
CA GLU A 134 -12.88 -8.06 9.67
C GLU A 134 -11.65 -7.28 10.15
N TYR A 135 -10.94 -6.63 9.25
CA TYR A 135 -9.79 -5.81 9.58
C TYR A 135 -10.19 -4.64 10.48
N ARG A 136 -11.26 -3.94 10.13
CA ARG A 136 -11.78 -2.80 10.92
C ARG A 136 -12.16 -3.24 12.32
N GLU A 137 -12.88 -4.35 12.45
CA GLU A 137 -13.31 -4.91 13.74
C GLU A 137 -12.12 -5.31 14.61
N GLY A 138 -11.08 -5.91 14.00
CA GLY A 138 -9.86 -6.28 14.69
C GLY A 138 -9.12 -5.08 15.25
N VAL A 139 -9.00 -4.00 14.46
CA VAL A 139 -8.34 -2.76 14.90
C VAL A 139 -9.13 -2.09 16.01
N ALA A 140 -10.46 -2.04 15.90
CA ALA A 140 -11.32 -1.47 16.92
C ALA A 140 -11.21 -2.23 18.26
N ALA A 141 -11.12 -3.56 18.22
CA ALA A 141 -10.96 -4.39 19.40
C ALA A 141 -9.63 -4.10 20.12
N ILE A 142 -8.53 -3.99 19.37
CA ILE A 142 -7.21 -3.67 19.91
C ILE A 142 -7.22 -2.29 20.56
N GLY A 143 -7.80 -1.30 19.90
CA GLY A 143 -7.92 0.05 20.43
C GLY A 143 -8.71 0.11 21.74
N SER A 144 -9.73 -0.73 21.88
CA SER A 144 -10.53 -0.83 23.10
C SER A 144 -9.73 -1.44 24.26
N GLU A 145 -8.91 -2.43 23.98
CA GLU A 145 -8.06 -3.06 25.01
C GLU A 145 -6.99 -2.08 25.50
N GLU A 146 -6.35 -1.35 24.63
CA GLU A 146 -5.35 -0.34 25.00
C GLU A 146 -5.95 0.75 25.87
N ARG A 147 -7.18 1.19 25.58
CA ARG A 147 -7.87 2.20 26.40
C ARG A 147 -8.20 1.69 27.80
N ARG A 148 -8.52 0.39 27.95
CA ARG A 148 -8.79 -0.21 29.23
C ARG A 148 -7.54 -0.28 30.10
N ASP A 149 -6.41 -0.63 29.50
CA ASP A 149 -5.13 -0.70 30.21
C ASP A 149 -4.64 0.67 30.67
N SER A 150 -4.91 1.72 29.91
CA SER A 150 -4.48 3.08 30.28
C SER A 150 -5.38 3.74 31.31
N SER A 151 -6.56 3.18 31.63
CA SER A 151 -7.48 3.73 32.64
C SER A 151 -7.38 3.06 33.99
N SER A 152 -6.49 2.12 34.13
CA SER A 152 -6.15 1.49 35.41
C SER A 152 -4.80 2.00 35.90
#